data_88a99d81be72cfe84f22f65a51b551cd
#
_entry.id   88a99d81be72cfe84f22f65a51b551cd
#
_cell.length_a   1.000
_cell.length_b   1.000
_cell.length_c   1.000
_cell.angle_alpha   90.00
_cell.angle_beta   90.00
_cell.angle_gamma   90.00
#
_symmetry.space_group_name_H-M   'P 1'
#
loop_
_entity.id
_entity.type
_entity.pdbx_description
1 polymer ?
#
loop_
_entity_poly.entity_id
_entity_poly.type
_entity_poly.pdbx_seq_one_letter_code
_entity_poly.pdbx_strand_id
1 'polypeptide(L)'
;MVILIRKRHLAYGLLLCCFVAGLSAVLWHGNAAFTAAFAPEALPALTVVVDAGHGGEDGGAVAGDGTVESGLNLAIARRVRDLLTFAGVPTAVTREGEDAIYDPGSATLRE
;
A
#
# COMPACT_ATOMS: atom_id res chain seq x y z
N MET A 1 -30.26 44.73 28.43
CA MET A 1 -28.83 45.07 28.26
C MET A 1 -28.57 45.36 26.77
N VAL A 2 -28.40 46.65 26.41
CA VAL A 2 -28.22 47.06 25.02
C VAL A 2 -26.70 47.10 24.74
N ILE A 3 -26.21 46.19 23.90
CA ILE A 3 -24.79 46.16 23.51
C ILE A 3 -24.62 47.12 22.33
N LEU A 4 -24.03 48.28 22.56
CA LEU A 4 -23.66 49.24 21.53
C LEU A 4 -22.37 48.79 20.82
N ILE A 5 -22.54 48.06 19.73
CA ILE A 5 -21.39 47.65 18.88
C ILE A 5 -21.02 48.85 18.00
N ARG A 6 -19.81 49.39 18.14
CA ARG A 6 -19.30 50.45 17.27
C ARG A 6 -19.12 49.87 15.83
N LYS A 7 -19.56 50.60 14.82
CA LYS A 7 -19.48 50.22 13.39
C LYS A 7 -18.10 49.66 12.97
N ARG A 8 -17.01 50.18 13.56
CA ARG A 8 -15.64 49.71 13.33
C ARG A 8 -15.39 48.27 13.83
N HIS A 9 -16.01 47.86 14.94
CA HIS A 9 -15.87 46.46 15.41
C HIS A 9 -16.63 45.50 14.53
N LEU A 10 -17.72 45.91 13.94
CA LEU A 10 -18.48 45.15 12.95
C LEU A 10 -17.67 44.97 11.67
N ALA A 11 -16.98 46.03 11.20
CA ALA A 11 -16.09 45.98 10.05
C ALA A 11 -14.88 45.04 10.28
N TYR A 12 -14.26 45.10 11.48
CA TYR A 12 -13.17 44.17 11.81
C TYR A 12 -13.63 42.72 11.91
N GLY A 13 -14.81 42.46 12.45
CA GLY A 13 -15.42 41.12 12.48
C GLY A 13 -15.67 40.57 11.09
N LEU A 14 -16.20 41.39 10.18
CA LEU A 14 -16.39 41.00 8.78
C LEU A 14 -15.07 40.70 8.05
N LEU A 15 -14.05 41.55 8.24
CA LEU A 15 -12.73 41.35 7.67
C LEU A 15 -12.09 40.04 8.16
N LEU A 16 -12.22 39.76 9.47
CA LEU A 16 -11.70 38.50 10.04
C LEU A 16 -12.45 37.30 9.48
N CYS A 17 -13.77 37.33 9.35
CA CYS A 17 -14.55 36.26 8.73
C CYS A 17 -14.15 36.02 7.27
N CYS A 18 -13.99 37.09 6.47
CA CYS A 18 -13.51 36.96 5.09
C CYS A 18 -12.11 36.37 5.01
N PHE A 19 -11.22 36.77 5.92
CA PHE A 19 -9.85 36.21 5.97
C PHE A 19 -9.86 34.73 6.32
N VAL A 20 -10.60 34.31 7.33
CA VAL A 20 -10.72 32.89 7.72
C VAL A 20 -11.37 32.06 6.62
N ALA A 21 -12.44 32.58 5.98
CA ALA A 21 -13.09 31.91 4.87
C ALA A 21 -12.16 31.75 3.65
N GLY A 22 -11.38 32.80 3.33
CA GLY A 22 -10.39 32.75 2.27
C GLY A 22 -9.27 31.76 2.56
N LEU A 23 -8.75 31.77 3.78
CA LEU A 23 -7.70 30.82 4.21
C LEU A 23 -8.20 29.37 4.17
N SER A 24 -9.42 29.11 4.66
CA SER A 24 -9.99 27.76 4.60
C SER A 24 -10.24 27.28 3.18
N ALA A 25 -10.65 28.16 2.26
CA ALA A 25 -10.81 27.83 0.86
C ALA A 25 -9.46 27.47 0.21
N VAL A 26 -8.40 28.25 0.49
CA VAL A 26 -7.05 27.97 -0.03
C VAL A 26 -6.53 26.64 0.50
N LEU A 27 -6.70 26.36 1.79
CA LEU A 27 -6.26 25.08 2.38
C LEU A 27 -7.06 23.90 1.80
N TRP A 28 -8.36 24.07 1.57
CA TRP A 28 -9.21 23.03 0.98
C TRP A 28 -8.79 22.71 -0.46
N HIS A 29 -8.64 23.73 -1.29
CA HIS A 29 -8.21 23.57 -2.69
C HIS A 29 -6.74 23.14 -2.80
N GLY A 30 -5.88 23.63 -1.92
CA GLY A 30 -4.47 23.24 -1.87
C GLY A 30 -4.29 21.75 -1.57
N ASN A 31 -5.06 21.21 -0.62
CA ASN A 31 -5.02 19.77 -0.33
C ASN A 31 -5.48 18.92 -1.51
N ALA A 32 -6.51 19.33 -2.23
CA ALA A 32 -6.99 18.60 -3.41
C ALA A 32 -5.96 18.61 -4.56
N ALA A 33 -5.29 19.75 -4.79
CA ALA A 33 -4.23 19.86 -5.79
C ALA A 33 -2.96 19.07 -5.38
N PHE A 34 -2.62 19.09 -4.08
CA PHE A 34 -1.48 18.36 -3.55
C PHE A 34 -1.70 16.84 -3.66
N THR A 35 -2.87 16.34 -3.28
CA THR A 35 -3.20 14.91 -3.42
C THR A 35 -3.26 14.47 -4.89
N ALA A 36 -3.75 15.33 -5.80
CA ALA A 36 -3.75 15.02 -7.23
C ALA A 36 -2.34 15.01 -7.84
N ALA A 37 -1.43 15.88 -7.38
CA ALA A 37 -0.05 15.92 -7.86
C ALA A 37 0.79 14.72 -7.41
N PHE A 38 0.42 14.10 -6.29
CA PHE A 38 1.06 12.91 -5.74
C PHE A 38 0.20 11.64 -5.89
N ALA A 39 -1.00 11.74 -6.47
CA ALA A 39 -1.72 10.56 -6.89
C ALA A 39 -0.85 9.86 -7.95
N PRO A 40 -0.43 8.62 -7.75
CA PRO A 40 0.26 7.89 -8.79
C PRO A 40 -0.66 7.92 -10.00
N GLU A 41 -0.17 8.49 -11.12
CA GLU A 41 -0.84 8.36 -12.40
C GLU A 41 -1.26 6.89 -12.48
N ALA A 42 -2.53 6.63 -12.77
CA ALA A 42 -3.06 5.26 -12.74
C ALA A 42 -2.28 4.43 -13.77
N LEU A 43 -1.12 3.96 -13.33
CA LEU A 43 -0.39 2.94 -14.06
C LEU A 43 -1.38 1.80 -14.28
N PRO A 44 -1.42 1.20 -15.47
CA PRO A 44 -2.23 0.02 -15.69
C PRO A 44 -1.94 -0.91 -14.51
N ALA A 45 -2.98 -1.44 -13.88
CA ALA A 45 -2.89 -2.17 -12.62
C ALA A 45 -1.91 -3.35 -12.79
N LEU A 46 -0.63 -3.04 -12.57
CA LEU A 46 0.44 -4.03 -12.61
C LEU A 46 0.28 -4.87 -11.34
N THR A 47 0.02 -6.14 -11.51
CA THR A 47 0.05 -7.10 -10.42
C THR A 47 1.49 -7.57 -10.24
N VAL A 48 2.03 -7.39 -9.06
CA VAL A 48 3.33 -7.97 -8.69
C VAL A 48 3.10 -9.43 -8.34
N VAL A 49 3.79 -10.33 -9.02
CA VAL A 49 3.80 -11.75 -8.67
C VAL A 49 5.06 -12.01 -7.84
N VAL A 50 4.87 -12.49 -6.63
CA VAL A 50 5.96 -12.91 -5.73
C VAL A 50 6.08 -14.43 -5.82
N ASP A 51 7.22 -14.87 -6.31
CA ASP A 51 7.52 -16.30 -6.43
C ASP A 51 8.28 -16.79 -5.18
N ALA A 52 7.74 -17.85 -4.56
CA ALA A 52 8.38 -18.53 -3.45
C ALA A 52 9.09 -19.78 -3.99
N GLY A 53 10.35 -19.63 -4.36
CA GLY A 53 11.16 -20.71 -4.93
C GLY A 53 11.18 -21.96 -4.07
N HIS A 54 11.40 -23.12 -4.72
CA HIS A 54 11.30 -24.46 -4.15
C HIS A 54 9.88 -24.81 -3.68
N GLY A 55 9.68 -26.01 -3.14
CA GLY A 55 8.39 -26.47 -2.60
C GLY A 55 8.09 -27.92 -2.95
N GLY A 56 7.17 -28.54 -2.22
CA GLY A 56 6.84 -29.95 -2.36
C GLY A 56 8.05 -30.86 -2.07
N GLU A 57 8.38 -31.72 -3.02
CA GLU A 57 9.54 -32.64 -2.92
C GLU A 57 10.89 -31.91 -3.01
N ASP A 58 10.91 -30.73 -3.65
CA ASP A 58 12.12 -29.89 -3.73
C ASP A 58 12.19 -28.94 -2.55
N GLY A 59 12.77 -29.37 -1.47
CA GLY A 59 13.00 -28.55 -0.28
C GLY A 59 14.08 -27.49 -0.47
N GLY A 60 14.92 -27.58 -1.50
CA GLY A 60 16.13 -26.77 -1.62
C GLY A 60 17.20 -27.16 -0.59
N ALA A 61 18.04 -26.20 -0.20
CA ALA A 61 19.08 -26.42 0.79
C ALA A 61 18.52 -26.61 2.21
N VAL A 62 19.26 -27.38 3.03
CA VAL A 62 18.94 -27.58 4.45
C VAL A 62 20.11 -27.03 5.28
N ALA A 63 19.82 -26.11 6.17
CA ALA A 63 20.80 -25.54 7.07
C ALA A 63 21.17 -26.52 8.20
N GLY A 64 22.27 -26.26 8.91
CA GLY A 64 22.77 -27.13 9.99
C GLY A 64 21.81 -27.26 11.18
N ASP A 65 20.87 -26.35 11.35
CA ASP A 65 19.79 -26.37 12.35
C ASP A 65 18.51 -27.08 11.87
N GLY A 66 18.51 -27.61 10.64
CA GLY A 66 17.36 -28.27 10.03
C GLY A 66 16.40 -27.34 9.28
N THR A 67 16.68 -26.04 9.19
CA THR A 67 15.85 -25.10 8.43
C THR A 67 15.91 -25.44 6.93
N VAL A 68 14.75 -25.62 6.31
CA VAL A 68 14.59 -25.93 4.89
C VAL A 68 14.37 -24.67 4.09
N GLU A 69 15.05 -24.50 2.96
CA GLU A 69 15.03 -23.31 2.13
C GLU A 69 13.63 -22.99 1.60
N SER A 70 12.86 -23.99 1.17
CA SER A 70 11.50 -23.80 0.66
C SER A 70 10.57 -23.14 1.68
N GLY A 71 10.66 -23.56 2.95
CA GLY A 71 9.88 -22.97 4.04
C GLY A 71 10.30 -21.52 4.33
N LEU A 72 11.60 -21.23 4.26
CA LEU A 72 12.11 -19.87 4.43
C LEU A 72 11.65 -18.97 3.27
N ASN A 73 11.75 -19.44 2.02
CA ASN A 73 11.31 -18.70 0.84
C ASN A 73 9.81 -18.40 0.91
N LEU A 74 8.97 -19.36 1.32
CA LEU A 74 7.54 -19.15 1.52
C LEU A 74 7.24 -18.09 2.60
N ALA A 75 7.96 -18.14 3.72
CA ALA A 75 7.79 -17.17 4.80
C ALA A 75 8.16 -15.75 4.36
N ILE A 76 9.23 -15.61 3.56
CA ILE A 76 9.67 -14.32 2.99
C ILE A 76 8.64 -13.84 1.98
N ALA A 77 8.21 -14.68 1.03
CA ALA A 77 7.25 -14.32 -0.01
C ALA A 77 5.93 -13.80 0.58
N ARG A 78 5.41 -14.46 1.63
CA ARG A 78 4.21 -14.01 2.34
C ARG A 78 4.39 -12.62 2.96
N ARG A 79 5.52 -12.35 3.61
CA ARG A 79 5.82 -11.03 4.19
C ARG A 79 5.93 -9.94 3.12
N VAL A 80 6.58 -10.24 1.99
CA VAL A 80 6.69 -9.31 0.86
C VAL A 80 5.29 -9.01 0.30
N ARG A 81 4.46 -10.04 0.08
CA ARG A 81 3.06 -9.86 -0.33
C ARG A 81 2.31 -8.94 0.63
N ASP A 82 2.41 -9.19 1.92
CA ASP A 82 1.67 -8.42 2.94
C ASP A 82 2.11 -6.95 2.95
N LEU A 83 3.41 -6.68 2.81
CA LEU A 83 3.95 -5.32 2.71
C LEU A 83 3.49 -4.60 1.43
N LEU A 84 3.53 -5.28 0.29
CA LEU A 84 3.08 -4.73 -0.99
C LEU A 84 1.56 -4.46 -0.95
N THR A 85 0.78 -5.39 -0.40
CA THR A 85 -0.66 -5.22 -0.23
C THR A 85 -0.97 -4.03 0.69
N PHE A 86 -0.24 -3.88 1.79
CA PHE A 86 -0.36 -2.73 2.68
C PHE A 86 -0.01 -1.42 1.97
N ALA A 87 0.96 -1.44 1.06
CA ALA A 87 1.32 -0.30 0.22
C ALA A 87 0.31 -0.02 -0.93
N GLY A 88 -0.77 -0.80 -1.04
CA GLY A 88 -1.80 -0.65 -2.07
C GLY A 88 -1.38 -1.22 -3.44
N VAL A 89 -0.34 -2.05 -3.50
CA VAL A 89 0.13 -2.70 -4.72
C VAL A 89 -0.59 -4.03 -4.90
N PRO A 90 -1.33 -4.26 -6.01
CA PRO A 90 -1.93 -5.56 -6.30
C PRO A 90 -0.86 -6.65 -6.37
N THR A 91 -0.98 -7.68 -5.54
CA THR A 91 0.06 -8.69 -5.38
C THR A 91 -0.54 -10.09 -5.35
N ALA A 92 0.08 -11.01 -6.06
CA ALA A 92 -0.20 -12.44 -6.02
C ALA A 92 1.05 -13.21 -5.59
N VAL A 93 0.87 -14.39 -5.02
CA VAL A 93 1.97 -15.33 -4.72
C VAL A 93 1.79 -16.60 -5.54
N THR A 94 2.89 -17.23 -5.91
CA THR A 94 2.86 -18.46 -6.73
C THR A 94 2.35 -19.66 -5.95
N ARG A 95 2.58 -19.70 -4.64
CA ARG A 95 2.07 -20.75 -3.74
C ARG A 95 1.75 -20.20 -2.36
N GLU A 96 0.72 -20.73 -1.74
CA GLU A 96 0.26 -20.37 -0.40
C GLU A 96 0.66 -21.42 0.67
N GLY A 97 1.06 -22.62 0.24
CA GLY A 97 1.45 -23.74 1.08
C GLY A 97 2.87 -24.23 0.81
N GLU A 98 3.20 -25.35 1.45
CA GLU A 98 4.48 -26.04 1.26
C GLU A 98 4.52 -26.81 -0.07
N ASP A 99 3.37 -26.99 -0.73
CA ASP A 99 3.28 -27.72 -2.00
C ASP A 99 4.06 -27.02 -3.11
N ALA A 100 4.52 -27.79 -4.09
CA ALA A 100 5.10 -27.25 -5.30
C ALA A 100 4.03 -26.69 -6.24
N ILE A 101 4.44 -25.77 -7.13
CA ILE A 101 3.55 -25.14 -8.14
C ILE A 101 3.43 -25.97 -9.42
N TYR A 102 4.15 -27.09 -9.53
CA TYR A 102 4.06 -27.97 -10.69
C TYR A 102 2.96 -29.02 -10.53
N ASP A 103 2.44 -29.49 -11.66
CA ASP A 103 1.44 -30.56 -11.68
C ASP A 103 2.01 -31.87 -11.07
N PRO A 104 1.35 -32.46 -10.05
CA PRO A 104 1.79 -33.75 -9.47
C PRO A 104 1.93 -34.90 -10.49
N GLY A 105 1.36 -34.72 -11.69
CA GLY A 105 1.50 -35.68 -12.81
C GLY A 105 2.72 -35.46 -13.69
N SER A 106 3.50 -34.41 -13.49
CA SER A 106 4.71 -34.14 -14.27
C SER A 106 5.79 -35.14 -13.96
N ALA A 107 6.36 -35.74 -14.99
CA ALA A 107 7.38 -36.79 -14.83
C ALA A 107 8.75 -36.24 -14.39
N THR A 108 9.00 -34.95 -14.57
CA THR A 108 10.22 -34.25 -14.15
C THR A 108 9.96 -32.78 -13.82
N LEU A 109 10.80 -32.18 -12.99
CA LEU A 109 10.78 -30.73 -12.68
C LEU A 109 11.15 -29.85 -13.90
N ARG A 110 11.38 -30.41 -15.05
CA ARG A 110 11.79 -29.71 -16.28
C ARG A 110 10.78 -29.81 -17.41
N GLU A 111 9.67 -30.45 -17.19
CA GLU A 111 8.50 -30.47 -18.05
C GLU A 111 7.44 -29.53 -17.48
#